data_c92b3d22fca02c8a3762c8755be5654c
#
_entry.id   c92b3d22fca02c8a3762c8755be5654c
#
_cell.length_a   1.000
_cell.length_b   1.000
_cell.length_c   1.000
_cell.angle_alpha   90.00
_cell.angle_beta   90.00
_cell.angle_gamma   90.00
#
_symmetry.space_group_name_H-M   'P 1'
#
loop_
_entity.id
_entity.type
_entity.pdbx_description
1 polymer ?
#
loop_
_entity_poly.entity_id
_entity_poly.type
_entity_poly.pdbx_seq_one_letter_code
_entity_poly.pdbx_strand_id
1 'polypeptide(L)'
;MVKKISYIFFSILVFLDKVLKILTKRSFLIWFKDFIQEKSYKSINILDKEIKFFVPNQLLEWRVKTCLTKEPETLQWIDSFEKKENLIFWDIGANIGLYSIYNSLKNINSTTIAFEPSSSNLRILTRNISINNLEKNIKVVPIPLTNKE
;
A
#
# COMPACT_ATOMS: atom_id res chain seq x y z
N MET A 1 25.27 7.37 -0.89
CA MET A 1 25.74 7.97 0.39
C MET A 1 24.73 7.72 1.52
N VAL A 2 23.49 8.17 1.44
CA VAL A 2 22.45 8.05 2.50
C VAL A 2 22.23 6.59 2.95
N LYS A 3 22.09 5.63 2.01
CA LYS A 3 21.91 4.20 2.33
C LYS A 3 23.06 3.63 3.20
N LYS A 4 24.32 4.01 2.93
CA LYS A 4 25.47 3.55 3.74
C LYS A 4 25.42 4.13 5.14
N ILE A 5 25.08 5.42 5.27
CA ILE A 5 24.95 6.10 6.57
C ILE A 5 23.83 5.43 7.38
N SER A 6 22.65 5.23 6.78
CA SER A 6 21.53 4.54 7.43
C SER A 6 21.89 3.15 7.91
N TYR A 7 22.70 2.40 7.15
CA TYR A 7 23.17 1.07 7.53
C TYR A 7 24.11 1.11 8.74
N ILE A 8 25.01 2.11 8.80
CA ILE A 8 25.91 2.30 9.97
C ILE A 8 25.08 2.56 11.23
N PHE A 9 24.12 3.50 11.17
CA PHE A 9 23.25 3.78 12.31
C PHE A 9 22.44 2.54 12.72
N PHE A 10 21.89 1.81 11.76
CA PHE A 10 21.19 0.56 12.04
C PHE A 10 22.09 -0.45 12.76
N SER A 11 23.35 -0.61 12.32
CA SER A 11 24.32 -1.53 12.94
C SER A 11 24.64 -1.14 14.38
N ILE A 12 24.76 0.16 14.65
CA ILE A 12 24.96 0.68 16.00
C ILE A 12 23.74 0.35 16.88
N LEU A 13 22.53 0.58 16.40
CA LEU A 13 21.30 0.27 17.14
C LEU A 13 21.18 -1.23 17.44
N VAL A 14 21.53 -2.10 16.47
CA VAL A 14 21.55 -3.57 16.68
C VAL A 14 22.57 -3.96 17.75
N PHE A 15 23.74 -3.35 17.76
CA PHE A 15 24.76 -3.60 18.80
C PHE A 15 24.26 -3.17 20.18
N LEU A 16 23.71 -1.96 20.29
CA LEU A 16 23.14 -1.45 21.54
C LEU A 16 22.00 -2.33 22.06
N ASP A 17 21.12 -2.81 21.16
CA ASP A 17 20.04 -3.73 21.53
C ASP A 17 20.57 -5.03 22.13
N LYS A 18 21.63 -5.60 21.55
CA LYS A 18 22.28 -6.81 22.11
C LYS A 18 22.77 -6.59 23.53
N VAL A 19 23.45 -5.45 23.78
CA VAL A 19 23.97 -5.08 25.12
C VAL A 19 22.82 -4.90 26.11
N LEU A 20 21.81 -4.11 25.77
CA LEU A 20 20.65 -3.84 26.61
C LEU A 20 19.83 -5.13 26.90
N LYS A 21 19.72 -6.02 25.91
CA LYS A 21 19.02 -7.28 26.06
C LYS A 21 19.68 -8.21 27.09
N ILE A 22 21.00 -8.15 27.27
CA ILE A 22 21.69 -8.89 28.35
C ILE A 22 21.23 -8.40 29.71
N LEU A 23 21.09 -7.08 29.88
CA LEU A 23 20.72 -6.45 31.15
C LEU A 23 19.23 -6.54 31.46
N THR A 24 18.39 -6.23 30.46
CA THR A 24 16.94 -6.05 30.64
C THR A 24 16.11 -7.26 30.23
N LYS A 25 16.70 -8.27 29.58
CA LYS A 25 16.04 -9.44 28.96
C LYS A 25 15.02 -9.06 27.87
N ARG A 26 15.01 -7.80 27.46
CA ARG A 26 14.07 -7.25 26.44
C ARG A 26 14.83 -6.55 25.32
N SER A 27 14.28 -6.62 24.10
CA SER A 27 14.78 -5.89 22.94
C SER A 27 14.05 -4.56 22.78
N PHE A 28 14.75 -3.44 22.68
CA PHE A 28 14.12 -2.15 22.36
C PHE A 28 13.86 -2.00 20.86
N LEU A 29 14.55 -2.75 20.00
CA LEU A 29 14.35 -2.68 18.55
C LEU A 29 12.93 -3.07 18.12
N ILE A 30 12.22 -3.90 18.93
CA ILE A 30 10.82 -4.24 18.67
C ILE A 30 9.97 -2.97 18.70
N TRP A 31 10.09 -2.18 19.76
CA TRP A 31 9.37 -0.92 19.93
C TRP A 31 9.79 0.13 18.88
N PHE A 32 11.09 0.20 18.60
CA PHE A 32 11.62 1.10 17.58
C PHE A 32 11.04 0.80 16.19
N LYS A 33 10.88 -0.48 15.86
CA LYS A 33 10.21 -0.91 14.63
C LYS A 33 8.75 -0.44 14.58
N ASP A 34 8.02 -0.53 15.69
CA ASP A 34 6.62 -0.10 15.75
C ASP A 34 6.52 1.43 15.54
N PHE A 35 7.37 2.21 16.19
CA PHE A 35 7.41 3.66 15.99
C PHE A 35 7.77 4.05 14.54
N ILE A 36 8.70 3.35 13.90
CA ILE A 36 9.02 3.55 12.47
C ILE A 36 7.81 3.20 11.62
N GLN A 37 7.11 2.11 11.93
CA GLN A 37 5.92 1.70 11.18
C GLN A 37 4.79 2.72 11.28
N GLU A 38 4.60 3.37 12.43
CA GLU A 38 3.64 4.47 12.60
C GLU A 38 3.97 5.68 11.72
N LYS A 39 5.25 5.91 11.41
CA LYS A 39 5.71 6.97 10.50
C LYS A 39 5.71 6.58 9.03
N SER A 40 5.40 5.31 8.72
CA SER A 40 5.44 4.76 7.36
C SER A 40 4.14 4.98 6.59
N TYR A 41 3.51 6.15 6.76
CA TYR A 41 2.32 6.53 6.00
C TYR A 41 2.57 7.78 5.18
N LYS A 42 1.94 7.85 4.00
CA LYS A 42 1.92 9.02 3.13
C LYS A 42 0.49 9.32 2.73
N SER A 43 0.12 10.58 2.80
CA SER A 43 -1.14 11.08 2.28
C SER A 43 -0.91 11.75 0.93
N ILE A 44 -1.80 11.52 0.00
CA ILE A 44 -1.87 12.22 -1.30
C ILE A 44 -3.33 12.59 -1.57
N ASN A 45 -3.54 13.65 -2.33
CA ASN A 45 -4.87 14.03 -2.78
C ASN A 45 -5.22 13.29 -4.07
N ILE A 46 -6.34 12.58 -4.05
CA ILE A 46 -6.93 11.88 -5.20
C ILE A 46 -8.39 12.33 -5.30
N LEU A 47 -8.78 12.96 -6.42
CA LEU A 47 -10.14 13.44 -6.66
C LEU A 47 -10.69 14.27 -5.47
N ASP A 48 -9.88 15.25 -5.03
CA ASP A 48 -10.17 16.18 -3.91
C ASP A 48 -10.35 15.50 -2.53
N LYS A 49 -9.94 14.23 -2.40
CA LYS A 49 -9.93 13.50 -1.14
C LYS A 49 -8.50 13.19 -0.70
N GLU A 50 -8.21 13.39 0.58
CA GLU A 50 -6.96 12.94 1.18
C GLU A 50 -6.98 11.42 1.38
N ILE A 51 -6.11 10.72 0.67
CA ILE A 51 -5.99 9.27 0.71
C ILE A 51 -4.66 8.89 1.34
N LYS A 52 -4.71 8.03 2.34
CA LYS A 52 -3.55 7.59 3.12
C LYS A 52 -3.07 6.23 2.63
N PHE A 53 -1.75 6.12 2.43
CA PHE A 53 -1.11 4.87 2.01
C PHE A 53 -0.05 4.45 3.02
N PHE A 54 0.00 3.16 3.32
CA PHE A 54 1.10 2.55 4.05
C PHE A 54 2.27 2.28 3.10
N VAL A 55 3.41 2.92 3.38
CA VAL A 55 4.60 2.94 2.51
C VAL A 55 5.85 2.53 3.29
N PRO A 56 6.01 1.25 3.66
CA PRO A 56 7.09 0.78 4.51
C PRO A 56 8.47 0.76 3.84
N ASN A 57 8.58 1.10 2.56
CA ASN A 57 9.83 1.15 1.83
C ASN A 57 9.82 2.18 0.70
N GLN A 58 11.02 2.48 0.19
CA GLN A 58 11.24 3.49 -0.84
C GLN A 58 10.51 3.18 -2.16
N LEU A 59 10.40 1.91 -2.56
CA LEU A 59 9.72 1.53 -3.80
C LEU A 59 8.24 1.88 -3.73
N LEU A 60 7.58 1.60 -2.60
CA LEU A 60 6.17 1.89 -2.41
C LEU A 60 5.92 3.40 -2.27
N GLU A 61 6.84 4.12 -1.61
CA GLU A 61 6.78 5.58 -1.57
C GLU A 61 6.85 6.18 -2.99
N TRP A 62 7.75 5.68 -3.84
CA TRP A 62 7.84 6.10 -5.22
C TRP A 62 6.55 5.80 -6.00
N ARG A 63 5.98 4.60 -5.85
CA ARG A 63 4.71 4.22 -6.51
C ARG A 63 3.57 5.15 -6.12
N VAL A 64 3.43 5.47 -4.84
CA VAL A 64 2.39 6.39 -4.36
C VAL A 64 2.62 7.81 -4.90
N LYS A 65 3.86 8.31 -4.88
CA LYS A 65 4.19 9.64 -5.42
C LYS A 65 3.91 9.77 -6.92
N THR A 66 4.04 8.69 -7.68
CA THR A 66 3.90 8.70 -9.14
C THR A 66 2.57 8.15 -9.63
N CYS A 67 1.66 7.75 -8.75
CA CYS A 67 0.43 7.04 -9.12
C CYS A 67 -0.47 7.82 -10.09
N LEU A 68 -0.48 9.15 -10.03
CA LEU A 68 -1.28 10.00 -10.92
C LEU A 68 -0.56 10.38 -12.22
N THR A 69 0.74 10.07 -12.35
CA THR A 69 1.57 10.54 -13.48
C THR A 69 2.27 9.42 -14.23
N LYS A 70 2.41 8.24 -13.64
CA LYS A 70 3.15 7.13 -14.25
C LYS A 70 2.39 6.46 -15.39
N GLU A 71 1.11 6.28 -15.22
CA GLU A 71 0.21 5.61 -16.18
C GLU A 71 -1.09 6.42 -16.31
N PRO A 72 -1.02 7.66 -16.85
CA PRO A 72 -2.16 8.55 -16.93
C PRO A 72 -3.29 7.99 -17.82
N GLU A 73 -2.93 7.17 -18.82
CA GLU A 73 -3.89 6.47 -19.70
C GLU A 73 -4.80 5.51 -18.92
N THR A 74 -4.28 4.83 -17.89
CA THR A 74 -5.09 3.95 -17.03
C THR A 74 -6.11 4.76 -16.23
N LEU A 75 -5.70 5.92 -15.72
CA LEU A 75 -6.62 6.80 -14.98
C LEU A 75 -7.68 7.38 -15.91
N GLN A 76 -7.30 7.83 -17.12
CA GLN A 76 -8.23 8.32 -18.13
C GLN A 76 -9.23 7.23 -18.54
N TRP A 77 -8.77 5.98 -18.67
CA TRP A 77 -9.65 4.87 -18.96
C TRP A 77 -10.69 4.65 -17.83
N ILE A 78 -10.25 4.65 -16.56
CA ILE A 78 -11.17 4.55 -15.42
C ILE A 78 -12.13 5.76 -15.38
N ASP A 79 -11.66 6.95 -15.73
CA ASP A 79 -12.47 8.16 -15.79
C ASP A 79 -13.55 8.12 -16.89
N SER A 80 -13.30 7.36 -17.95
CA SER A 80 -14.21 7.22 -19.09
C SER A 80 -15.38 6.26 -18.86
N PHE A 81 -15.41 5.54 -17.72
CA PHE A 81 -16.49 4.62 -17.45
C PHE A 81 -17.83 5.35 -17.36
N GLU A 82 -18.80 4.85 -18.10
CA GLU A 82 -20.18 5.33 -17.97
C GLU A 82 -20.67 5.11 -16.53
N LYS A 83 -21.39 6.09 -15.99
CA LYS A 83 -22.04 5.97 -14.68
C LYS A 83 -23.15 4.94 -14.76
N LYS A 84 -22.83 3.68 -14.57
CA LYS A 84 -23.78 2.55 -14.51
C LYS A 84 -23.93 2.10 -13.07
N GLU A 85 -25.17 1.76 -12.71
CA GLU A 85 -25.41 1.01 -11.47
C GLU A 85 -24.75 -0.37 -11.60
N ASN A 86 -24.15 -0.86 -10.51
CA ASN A 86 -23.49 -2.16 -10.44
C ASN A 86 -22.29 -2.35 -11.40
N LEU A 87 -21.54 -1.28 -11.69
CA LEU A 87 -20.26 -1.40 -12.39
C LEU A 87 -19.30 -2.29 -11.58
N ILE A 88 -18.74 -3.31 -12.24
CA ILE A 88 -17.69 -4.17 -11.66
C ILE A 88 -16.38 -3.84 -12.36
N PHE A 89 -15.39 -3.42 -11.58
CA PHE A 89 -14.02 -3.15 -12.04
C PHE A 89 -13.08 -4.25 -11.57
N TRP A 90 -12.37 -4.88 -12.48
CA TRP A 90 -11.35 -5.89 -12.17
C TRP A 90 -9.97 -5.25 -12.25
N ASP A 91 -9.29 -5.17 -11.10
CA ASP A 91 -7.90 -4.72 -10.98
C ASP A 91 -6.99 -5.95 -10.90
N ILE A 92 -6.45 -6.36 -12.05
CA ILE A 92 -5.64 -7.58 -12.18
C ILE A 92 -4.19 -7.22 -11.91
N GLY A 93 -3.62 -7.78 -10.82
CA GLY A 93 -2.32 -7.37 -10.33
C GLY A 93 -2.38 -6.08 -9.52
N ALA A 94 -3.38 -5.99 -8.64
CA ALA A 94 -3.70 -4.77 -7.89
C ALA A 94 -2.54 -4.22 -7.05
N ASN A 95 -1.51 -5.01 -6.77
CA ASN A 95 -0.33 -4.59 -6.02
C ASN A 95 -0.70 -3.99 -4.66
N ILE A 96 -0.50 -2.68 -4.47
CA ILE A 96 -0.86 -1.96 -3.24
C ILE A 96 -2.21 -1.25 -3.32
N GLY A 97 -2.95 -1.44 -4.42
CA GLY A 97 -4.34 -0.99 -4.58
C GLY A 97 -4.52 0.42 -5.13
N LEU A 98 -3.54 0.97 -5.86
CA LEU A 98 -3.64 2.35 -6.38
C LEU A 98 -4.85 2.53 -7.30
N TYR A 99 -5.02 1.66 -8.30
CA TYR A 99 -6.14 1.75 -9.24
C TYR A 99 -7.46 1.27 -8.63
N SER A 100 -7.40 0.27 -7.75
CA SER A 100 -8.57 -0.16 -6.96
C SER A 100 -9.16 0.99 -6.14
N ILE A 101 -8.30 1.74 -5.45
CA ILE A 101 -8.70 2.89 -4.63
C ILE A 101 -9.18 4.02 -5.54
N TYR A 102 -8.44 4.34 -6.62
CA TYR A 102 -8.84 5.38 -7.57
C TYR A 102 -10.23 5.11 -8.15
N ASN A 103 -10.47 3.88 -8.66
CA ASN A 103 -11.78 3.51 -9.18
C ASN A 103 -12.89 3.66 -8.13
N SER A 104 -12.65 3.21 -6.91
CA SER A 104 -13.66 3.28 -5.84
C SER A 104 -13.99 4.71 -5.40
N LEU A 105 -13.06 5.64 -5.59
CA LEU A 105 -13.28 7.07 -5.33
C LEU A 105 -14.02 7.75 -6.48
N LYS A 106 -13.71 7.38 -7.72
CA LYS A 106 -14.30 7.94 -8.94
C LYS A 106 -15.70 7.41 -9.19
N ASN A 107 -15.86 6.10 -9.10
CA ASN A 107 -17.08 5.37 -9.42
C ASN A 107 -17.71 4.82 -8.13
N ILE A 108 -18.33 5.69 -7.34
CA ILE A 108 -18.78 5.45 -5.94
C ILE A 108 -19.70 4.22 -5.84
N ASN A 109 -20.54 3.96 -6.86
CA ASN A 109 -21.48 2.83 -6.89
C ASN A 109 -20.88 1.57 -7.54
N SER A 110 -19.56 1.54 -7.81
CA SER A 110 -18.90 0.38 -8.37
C SER A 110 -18.44 -0.60 -7.29
N THR A 111 -18.29 -1.86 -7.68
CA THR A 111 -17.55 -2.86 -6.92
C THR A 111 -16.22 -3.11 -7.60
N THR A 112 -15.12 -2.89 -6.91
CA THR A 112 -13.78 -3.25 -7.38
C THR A 112 -13.43 -4.65 -6.89
N ILE A 113 -12.91 -5.51 -7.78
CA ILE A 113 -12.36 -6.82 -7.46
C ILE A 113 -10.86 -6.75 -7.72
N ALA A 114 -10.07 -6.71 -6.64
CA ALA A 114 -8.62 -6.57 -6.67
C ALA A 114 -7.95 -7.95 -6.59
N PHE A 115 -7.35 -8.40 -7.70
CA PHE A 115 -6.61 -9.66 -7.77
C PHE A 115 -5.13 -9.40 -7.48
N GLU A 116 -4.60 -9.98 -6.42
CA GLU A 116 -3.19 -9.85 -6.04
C GLU A 116 -2.69 -11.15 -5.39
N PRO A 117 -1.80 -11.92 -6.03
CA PRO A 117 -1.33 -13.19 -5.50
C PRO A 117 -0.19 -13.06 -4.48
N SER A 118 0.55 -11.94 -4.49
CA SER A 118 1.70 -11.77 -3.61
C SER A 118 1.27 -11.47 -2.16
N SER A 119 1.62 -12.32 -1.21
CA SER A 119 1.32 -12.13 0.21
C SER A 119 1.90 -10.85 0.78
N SER A 120 3.07 -10.39 0.30
CA SER A 120 3.67 -9.13 0.72
C SER A 120 2.88 -7.91 0.24
N ASN A 121 2.36 -7.95 -0.99
CA ASN A 121 1.50 -6.89 -1.52
C ASN A 121 0.11 -6.93 -0.89
N LEU A 122 -0.47 -8.13 -0.69
CA LEU A 122 -1.78 -8.30 -0.04
C LEU A 122 -1.84 -7.63 1.32
N ARG A 123 -0.79 -7.79 2.14
CA ARG A 123 -0.72 -7.12 3.44
C ARG A 123 -0.80 -5.61 3.34
N ILE A 124 -0.25 -5.03 2.28
CA ILE A 124 -0.24 -3.58 2.06
C ILE A 124 -1.56 -3.14 1.42
N LEU A 125 -2.04 -3.87 0.43
CA LEU A 125 -3.32 -3.66 -0.23
C LEU A 125 -4.47 -3.63 0.77
N THR A 126 -4.62 -4.68 1.58
CA THR A 126 -5.69 -4.76 2.58
C THR A 126 -5.60 -3.64 3.61
N ARG A 127 -4.38 -3.27 4.04
CA ARG A 127 -4.16 -2.15 4.95
C ARG A 127 -4.53 -0.82 4.30
N ASN A 128 -4.18 -0.59 3.03
CA ASN A 128 -4.53 0.63 2.31
C ASN A 128 -6.05 0.76 2.10
N ILE A 129 -6.74 -0.35 1.85
CA ILE A 129 -8.20 -0.37 1.77
C ILE A 129 -8.81 0.04 3.11
N SER A 130 -8.34 -0.58 4.21
CA SER A 130 -8.92 -0.40 5.54
C SER A 130 -8.69 1.01 6.10
N ILE A 131 -7.50 1.58 5.97
CA ILE A 131 -7.23 2.93 6.49
C ILE A 131 -8.00 4.04 5.76
N ASN A 132 -8.57 3.72 4.58
CA ASN A 132 -9.41 4.63 3.80
C ASN A 132 -10.90 4.25 3.84
N ASN A 133 -11.30 3.27 4.65
CA ASN A 133 -12.68 2.78 4.83
C ASN A 133 -13.34 2.33 3.51
N LEU A 134 -12.58 1.64 2.65
CA LEU A 134 -13.03 1.20 1.32
C LEU A 134 -13.38 -0.29 1.25
N GLU A 135 -13.51 -1.00 2.38
CA GLU A 135 -13.78 -2.45 2.44
C GLU A 135 -15.13 -2.83 1.80
N LYS A 136 -16.08 -1.90 1.80
CA LYS A 136 -17.40 -2.12 1.16
C LYS A 136 -17.31 -2.07 -0.37
N ASN A 137 -16.35 -1.30 -0.90
CA ASN A 137 -16.19 -1.04 -2.32
C ASN A 137 -15.17 -1.97 -3.00
N ILE A 138 -14.18 -2.47 -2.24
CA ILE A 138 -13.06 -3.26 -2.78
C ILE A 138 -13.05 -4.65 -2.16
N LYS A 139 -13.22 -5.67 -3.01
CA LYS A 139 -13.08 -7.09 -2.64
C LYS A 139 -11.72 -7.58 -3.08
N VAL A 140 -10.95 -8.17 -2.18
CA VAL A 140 -9.61 -8.70 -2.47
C VAL A 140 -9.68 -10.19 -2.76
N VAL A 141 -9.09 -10.59 -3.88
CA VAL A 141 -9.00 -11.98 -4.34
C VAL A 141 -7.52 -12.38 -4.40
N PRO A 142 -7.02 -13.21 -3.46
CA PRO A 142 -5.60 -13.51 -3.28
C PRO A 142 -5.10 -14.63 -4.20
N ILE A 143 -5.49 -14.59 -5.48
CA ILE A 143 -5.07 -15.59 -6.48
C ILE A 143 -4.58 -14.91 -7.74
N PRO A 144 -3.65 -15.53 -8.49
CA PRO A 144 -3.33 -15.09 -9.85
C PRO A 144 -4.48 -15.47 -10.80
N LEU A 145 -4.72 -14.64 -11.81
CA LEU A 145 -5.51 -15.07 -12.95
C LEU A 145 -4.60 -15.85 -13.92
N THR A 146 -4.99 -17.04 -14.26
CA THR A 146 -4.23 -17.93 -15.16
C THR A 146 -5.20 -18.68 -16.07
N ASN A 147 -4.72 -19.05 -17.25
CA ASN A 147 -5.42 -19.92 -18.20
C ASN A 147 -5.05 -21.40 -18.02
N LYS A 148 -4.33 -21.76 -16.98
CA LYS A 148 -3.99 -23.15 -16.64
C LYS A 148 -5.03 -23.69 -15.66
N GLU A 149 -5.61 -24.83 -16.03
CA GLU A 149 -6.41 -25.68 -15.14
C GLU A 149 -5.55 -26.33 -14.05
#